data_af9e6bf43fa6c87acec0ec5afc38d907
#
_entry.id   af9e6bf43fa6c87acec0ec5afc38d907
#
_cell.length_a   1.000
_cell.length_b   1.000
_cell.length_c   1.000
_cell.angle_alpha   90.00
_cell.angle_beta   90.00
_cell.angle_gamma   90.00
#
_symmetry.space_group_name_H-M   'P 1'
#
loop_
_entity.id
_entity.type
_entity.pdbx_description
1 polymer ?
#
loop_
_entity_poly.entity_id
_entity_poly.type
_entity_poly.pdbx_seq_one_letter_code
_entity_poly.pdbx_strand_id
1 'polypeptide(L)'
;MKLAKLCAAAGFACDGDANVTGFAIDNRKVAPGTVFGAFQGTQVNGEDFIPAAIESGAIAVVARPEATVEGAVHIADPEPRRAFAALAAQFFTPVPDYIVAVTGTNGKTSTVEMTRQIWRMAGERAASIGTLGVTTPDESVSTGLTTPDIVTFLSNLSGLAREG
;
A
#
# COMPACT_ATOMS: atom_id res chain seq x y z
N MET A 1 3.08 5.39 14.30
CA MET A 1 1.93 6.35 14.34
C MET A 1 0.80 5.72 15.12
N LYS A 2 0.05 6.48 15.96
CA LYS A 2 -1.12 5.95 16.68
C LYS A 2 -2.26 5.67 15.70
N LEU A 3 -2.99 4.55 15.91
CA LEU A 3 -4.09 4.12 15.05
C LEU A 3 -5.18 5.19 14.92
N ALA A 4 -5.65 5.76 16.02
CA ALA A 4 -6.66 6.82 16.01
C ALA A 4 -6.22 8.04 15.20
N LYS A 5 -4.94 8.45 15.31
CA LYS A 5 -4.39 9.56 14.51
C LYS A 5 -4.36 9.22 13.01
N LEU A 6 -4.01 7.98 12.68
CA LEU A 6 -3.99 7.49 11.31
C LEU A 6 -5.40 7.48 10.70
N CYS A 7 -6.38 6.94 11.43
CA CYS A 7 -7.78 6.93 11.01
C CYS A 7 -8.30 8.34 10.77
N ALA A 8 -8.09 9.24 11.72
CA ALA A 8 -8.52 10.64 11.60
C ALA A 8 -7.91 11.32 10.38
N ALA A 9 -6.62 11.10 10.10
CA ALA A 9 -5.95 11.65 8.92
C ALA A 9 -6.51 11.10 7.59
N ALA A 10 -7.00 9.85 7.60
CA ALA A 10 -7.62 9.22 6.43
C ALA A 10 -9.15 9.45 6.34
N GLY A 11 -9.74 10.20 7.28
CA GLY A 11 -11.18 10.51 7.31
C GLY A 11 -12.06 9.41 7.92
N PHE A 12 -11.46 8.50 8.70
CA PHE A 12 -12.18 7.43 9.41
C PHE A 12 -12.27 7.71 10.90
N ALA A 13 -13.37 7.30 11.51
CA ALA A 13 -13.49 7.23 12.95
C ALA A 13 -13.08 5.83 13.42
N CYS A 14 -12.05 5.75 14.22
CA CYS A 14 -11.69 4.53 14.93
C CYS A 14 -11.07 4.86 16.29
N ASP A 15 -11.33 4.03 17.27
CA ASP A 15 -10.73 4.12 18.59
C ASP A 15 -9.57 3.14 18.68
N GLY A 16 -8.41 3.61 19.10
CA GLY A 16 -7.25 2.75 19.30
C GLY A 16 -5.98 3.54 19.59
N ASP A 17 -5.39 3.24 20.76
CA ASP A 17 -4.13 3.86 21.18
C ASP A 17 -2.89 3.04 20.76
N ALA A 18 -3.10 1.93 20.04
CA ALA A 18 -2.04 1.07 19.57
C ALA A 18 -1.17 1.78 18.50
N ASN A 19 0.11 1.43 18.47
CA ASN A 19 1.01 1.95 17.45
C ASN A 19 0.91 1.11 16.17
N VAL A 20 0.62 1.74 15.04
CA VAL A 20 0.72 1.11 13.73
C VAL A 20 2.19 1.02 13.33
N THR A 21 2.62 -0.20 13.00
CA THR A 21 3.98 -0.52 12.57
C THR A 21 4.07 -0.85 11.07
N GLY A 22 2.94 -1.20 10.44
CA GLY A 22 2.90 -1.57 9.04
C GLY A 22 1.50 -1.92 8.55
N PHE A 23 1.45 -2.32 7.29
CA PHE A 23 0.24 -2.73 6.58
C PHE A 23 0.48 -4.06 5.89
N ALA A 24 -0.54 -4.92 5.80
CA ALA A 24 -0.48 -6.19 5.07
C ALA A 24 -1.84 -6.55 4.48
N ILE A 25 -1.82 -7.19 3.31
CA ILE A 25 -2.98 -7.84 2.66
C ILE A 25 -2.79 -9.36 2.54
N ASP A 26 -1.65 -9.86 3.00
CA ASP A 26 -1.31 -11.27 3.12
C ASP A 26 -1.06 -11.56 4.61
N ASN A 27 -1.83 -12.46 5.20
CA ASN A 27 -1.72 -12.79 6.63
C ASN A 27 -0.34 -13.30 7.03
N ARG A 28 0.42 -13.90 6.11
CA ARG A 28 1.80 -14.38 6.34
C ARG A 28 2.81 -13.24 6.54
N LYS A 29 2.46 -12.02 6.12
CA LYS A 29 3.27 -10.81 6.27
C LYS A 29 2.85 -9.95 7.46
N VAL A 30 1.87 -10.40 8.23
CA VAL A 30 1.41 -9.70 9.43
C VAL A 30 2.46 -9.84 10.54
N ALA A 31 2.73 -8.74 11.21
CA ALA A 31 3.58 -8.64 12.39
C ALA A 31 2.88 -7.79 13.47
N PRO A 32 3.35 -7.79 14.72
CA PRO A 32 2.75 -6.98 15.77
C PRO A 32 2.63 -5.50 15.40
N GLY A 33 1.42 -4.95 15.51
CA GLY A 33 1.12 -3.57 15.15
C GLY A 33 0.65 -3.35 13.70
N THR A 34 0.48 -4.41 12.91
CA THR A 34 0.03 -4.33 11.52
C THR A 34 -1.46 -3.99 11.42
N VAL A 35 -1.82 -3.16 10.44
CA VAL A 35 -3.19 -3.01 9.92
C VAL A 35 -3.37 -4.01 8.79
N PHE A 36 -4.30 -4.94 8.95
CA PHE A 36 -4.56 -6.00 7.97
C PHE A 36 -5.75 -5.64 7.08
N GLY A 37 -5.58 -5.77 5.75
CA GLY A 37 -6.64 -5.62 4.77
C GLY A 37 -7.25 -6.97 4.40
N ALA A 38 -8.48 -7.22 4.80
CA ALA A 38 -9.22 -8.45 4.55
C ALA A 38 -10.23 -8.23 3.42
N PHE A 39 -9.87 -8.63 2.20
CA PHE A 39 -10.69 -8.36 1.02
C PHE A 39 -11.20 -9.63 0.38
N GLN A 40 -12.43 -9.58 -0.13
CA GLN A 40 -12.92 -10.64 -1.01
C GLN A 40 -12.16 -10.61 -2.34
N GLY A 41 -11.53 -11.71 -2.67
CA GLY A 41 -10.90 -11.96 -3.96
C GLY A 41 -11.76 -12.87 -4.83
N THR A 42 -11.35 -13.09 -6.08
CA THR A 42 -12.03 -13.98 -7.03
C THR A 42 -11.80 -15.45 -6.73
N GLN A 43 -10.69 -15.81 -6.12
CA GLN A 43 -10.31 -17.19 -5.80
C GLN A 43 -10.24 -17.45 -4.30
N VAL A 44 -9.91 -16.44 -3.52
CA VAL A 44 -9.70 -16.55 -2.08
C VAL A 44 -10.40 -15.38 -1.39
N ASN A 45 -11.14 -15.69 -0.31
CA ASN A 45 -11.72 -14.66 0.53
C ASN A 45 -10.72 -14.26 1.63
N GLY A 46 -10.22 -13.01 1.60
CA GLY A 46 -9.29 -12.51 2.59
C GLY A 46 -9.85 -12.45 4.00
N GLU A 47 -11.17 -12.40 4.15
CA GLU A 47 -11.85 -12.40 5.45
C GLU A 47 -11.65 -13.72 6.22
N ASP A 48 -11.43 -14.84 5.52
CA ASP A 48 -11.16 -16.15 6.13
C ASP A 48 -9.83 -16.17 6.91
N PHE A 49 -8.94 -15.22 6.65
CA PHE A 49 -7.64 -15.09 7.30
C PHE A 49 -7.61 -14.08 8.45
N ILE A 50 -8.74 -13.43 8.78
CA ILE A 50 -8.81 -12.46 9.89
C ILE A 50 -8.32 -13.07 11.21
N PRO A 51 -8.78 -14.26 11.65
CA PRO A 51 -8.31 -14.84 12.91
C PRO A 51 -6.79 -15.06 12.94
N ALA A 52 -6.23 -15.60 11.87
CA ALA A 52 -4.79 -15.85 11.76
C ALA A 52 -3.97 -14.55 11.73
N ALA A 53 -4.49 -13.50 11.10
CA ALA A 53 -3.85 -12.19 11.09
C ALA A 53 -3.84 -11.56 12.49
N ILE A 54 -4.92 -11.67 13.23
CA ILE A 54 -5.02 -11.16 14.62
C ILE A 54 -4.07 -11.93 15.54
N GLU A 55 -4.03 -13.26 15.42
CA GLU A 55 -3.10 -14.11 16.17
C GLU A 55 -1.63 -13.74 15.87
N SER A 56 -1.33 -13.33 14.64
CA SER A 56 -0.01 -12.86 14.20
C SER A 56 0.30 -11.42 14.65
N GLY A 57 -0.65 -10.72 15.29
CA GLY A 57 -0.45 -9.40 15.89
C GLY A 57 -1.06 -8.22 15.11
N ALA A 58 -2.03 -8.46 14.21
CA ALA A 58 -2.80 -7.37 13.63
C ALA A 58 -3.60 -6.63 14.71
N ILE A 59 -3.45 -5.31 14.76
CA ILE A 59 -4.14 -4.45 15.74
C ILE A 59 -5.44 -3.88 15.19
N ALA A 60 -5.58 -3.86 13.87
CA ALA A 60 -6.79 -3.42 13.17
C ALA A 60 -6.97 -4.24 11.89
N VAL A 61 -8.22 -4.42 11.53
CA VAL A 61 -8.63 -5.09 10.29
C VAL A 61 -9.53 -4.15 9.50
N VAL A 62 -9.20 -3.92 8.24
CA VAL A 62 -10.05 -3.20 7.29
C VAL A 62 -10.81 -4.23 6.47
N ALA A 63 -12.11 -4.27 6.64
CA ALA A 63 -13.00 -5.26 6.03
C ALA A 63 -14.38 -4.66 5.76
N ARG A 64 -15.24 -5.44 5.11
CA ARG A 64 -16.64 -5.06 4.93
C ARG A 64 -17.36 -5.01 6.30
N PRO A 65 -18.46 -4.23 6.41
CA PRO A 65 -19.23 -4.13 7.66
C PRO A 65 -19.72 -5.49 8.20
N GLU A 66 -20.00 -6.44 7.31
CA GLU A 66 -20.51 -7.77 7.66
C GLU A 66 -19.44 -8.76 8.11
N ALA A 67 -18.14 -8.40 7.98
CA ALA A 67 -17.04 -9.25 8.40
C ALA A 67 -16.98 -9.39 9.92
N THR A 68 -16.69 -10.58 10.40
CA THR A 68 -16.49 -10.83 11.84
C THR A 68 -15.05 -10.54 12.20
N VAL A 69 -14.84 -9.57 13.11
CA VAL A 69 -13.52 -9.18 13.62
C VAL A 69 -13.58 -9.21 15.13
N GLU A 70 -12.89 -10.15 15.76
CA GLU A 70 -12.81 -10.31 17.20
C GLU A 70 -11.35 -10.20 17.67
N GLY A 71 -11.07 -9.30 18.60
CA GLY A 71 -9.72 -9.13 19.15
C GLY A 71 -8.85 -8.05 18.49
N ALA A 72 -9.36 -7.36 17.47
CA ALA A 72 -8.71 -6.21 16.85
C ALA A 72 -9.74 -5.12 16.52
N VAL A 73 -9.28 -3.91 16.22
CA VAL A 73 -10.16 -2.82 15.78
C VAL A 73 -10.72 -3.13 14.41
N HIS A 74 -12.04 -3.16 14.25
CA HIS A 74 -12.69 -3.30 12.96
C HIS A 74 -12.89 -1.92 12.31
N ILE A 75 -12.15 -1.66 11.23
CA ILE A 75 -12.38 -0.50 10.37
C ILE A 75 -13.30 -0.97 9.25
N ALA A 76 -14.60 -0.81 9.50
CA ALA A 76 -15.66 -1.30 8.62
C ALA A 76 -15.94 -0.30 7.50
N ASP A 77 -15.87 -0.72 6.26
CA ASP A 77 -16.18 0.11 5.09
C ASP A 77 -16.77 -0.75 3.96
N PRO A 78 -17.82 -0.28 3.26
CA PRO A 78 -18.38 -1.00 2.10
C PRO A 78 -17.38 -1.17 0.96
N GLU A 79 -16.37 -0.27 0.87
CA GLU A 79 -15.27 -0.33 -0.10
C GLU A 79 -13.92 -0.53 0.61
N PRO A 80 -13.69 -1.70 1.27
CA PRO A 80 -12.56 -1.87 2.18
C PRO A 80 -11.19 -1.75 1.50
N ARG A 81 -11.09 -2.03 0.20
CA ARG A 81 -9.85 -1.81 -0.56
C ARG A 81 -9.49 -0.33 -0.64
N ARG A 82 -10.49 0.54 -0.85
CA ARG A 82 -10.32 1.99 -0.92
C ARG A 82 -9.98 2.56 0.46
N ALA A 83 -10.69 2.13 1.49
CA ALA A 83 -10.43 2.52 2.87
C ALA A 83 -9.01 2.15 3.30
N PHE A 84 -8.58 0.92 3.02
CA PHE A 84 -7.24 0.44 3.29
C PHE A 84 -6.17 1.26 2.56
N ALA A 85 -6.38 1.54 1.27
CA ALA A 85 -5.45 2.35 0.48
C ALA A 85 -5.33 3.78 1.04
N ALA A 86 -6.43 4.39 1.47
CA ALA A 86 -6.44 5.72 2.09
C ALA A 86 -5.65 5.75 3.42
N LEU A 87 -5.84 4.73 4.27
CA LEU A 87 -5.08 4.58 5.51
C LEU A 87 -3.59 4.36 5.23
N ALA A 88 -3.26 3.44 4.32
CA ALA A 88 -1.88 3.14 3.97
C ALA A 88 -1.16 4.36 3.37
N ALA A 89 -1.85 5.17 2.56
CA ALA A 89 -1.29 6.41 1.99
C ALA A 89 -0.91 7.44 3.07
N GLN A 90 -1.64 7.49 4.19
CA GLN A 90 -1.27 8.35 5.32
C GLN A 90 -0.07 7.83 6.11
N PHE A 91 0.16 6.52 6.07
CA PHE A 91 1.28 5.90 6.77
C PHE A 91 2.58 5.98 5.97
N PHE A 92 2.52 5.69 4.67
CA PHE A 92 3.67 5.71 3.75
C PHE A 92 3.91 7.12 3.21
N THR A 93 4.52 7.98 4.01
CA THR A 93 4.89 9.36 3.67
C THR A 93 6.38 9.58 3.91
N PRO A 94 7.04 10.52 3.20
CA PRO A 94 6.54 11.32 2.08
C PRO A 94 6.28 10.49 0.81
N VAL A 95 5.68 11.11 -0.18
CA VAL A 95 5.57 10.58 -1.56
C VAL A 95 6.16 11.60 -2.53
N PRO A 96 6.58 11.21 -3.75
CA PRO A 96 7.07 12.14 -4.76
C PRO A 96 6.05 13.23 -5.09
N ASP A 97 6.51 14.46 -5.36
CA ASP A 97 5.66 15.61 -5.70
C ASP A 97 4.92 15.41 -7.04
N TYR A 98 5.56 14.71 -7.97
CA TYR A 98 5.00 14.42 -9.29
C TYR A 98 4.94 12.92 -9.54
N ILE A 99 3.72 12.42 -9.79
CA ILE A 99 3.46 11.02 -10.10
C ILE A 99 2.65 10.96 -11.40
N VAL A 100 3.18 10.24 -12.41
CA VAL A 100 2.50 9.97 -13.67
C VAL A 100 2.16 8.49 -13.74
N ALA A 101 0.88 8.17 -13.94
CA ALA A 101 0.41 6.81 -14.15
C ALA A 101 0.06 6.58 -15.61
N VAL A 102 0.54 5.47 -16.17
CA VAL A 102 0.27 5.06 -17.55
C VAL A 102 -0.52 3.75 -17.54
N THR A 103 -1.69 3.77 -18.18
CA THR A 103 -2.53 2.58 -18.39
C THR A 103 -2.69 2.28 -19.89
N GLY A 104 -3.10 1.07 -20.21
CA GLY A 104 -3.33 0.62 -21.58
C GLY A 104 -2.96 -0.84 -21.80
N THR A 105 -3.33 -1.40 -22.95
CA THR A 105 -3.01 -2.79 -23.30
C THR A 105 -1.57 -2.96 -23.75
N ASN A 106 -1.03 -1.99 -24.51
CA ASN A 106 0.34 -2.01 -25.04
C ASN A 106 1.04 -0.67 -24.77
N GLY A 107 2.37 -0.65 -24.84
CA GLY A 107 3.20 0.55 -24.77
C GLY A 107 3.42 1.14 -23.37
N LYS A 108 2.77 0.62 -22.32
CA LYS A 108 2.92 1.16 -20.95
C LYS A 108 4.37 1.30 -20.51
N THR A 109 5.12 0.21 -20.57
CA THR A 109 6.54 0.18 -20.16
C THR A 109 7.38 1.16 -20.97
N SER A 110 7.21 1.18 -22.29
CA SER A 110 7.95 2.11 -23.15
C SER A 110 7.64 3.57 -22.85
N THR A 111 6.36 3.89 -22.64
CA THR A 111 5.92 5.26 -22.32
C THR A 111 6.49 5.72 -20.99
N VAL A 112 6.37 4.88 -19.93
CA VAL A 112 6.90 5.19 -18.61
C VAL A 112 8.42 5.39 -18.66
N GLU A 113 9.14 4.50 -19.36
CA GLU A 113 10.60 4.57 -19.43
C GLU A 113 11.07 5.78 -20.24
N MET A 114 10.40 6.13 -21.35
CA MET A 114 10.69 7.36 -22.10
C MET A 114 10.41 8.61 -21.26
N THR A 115 9.30 8.66 -20.52
CA THR A 115 8.98 9.77 -19.62
C THR A 115 10.07 9.94 -18.55
N ARG A 116 10.49 8.86 -17.92
CA ARG A 116 11.58 8.87 -16.94
C ARG A 116 12.88 9.42 -17.55
N GLN A 117 13.24 8.97 -18.75
CA GLN A 117 14.46 9.44 -19.42
C GLN A 117 14.37 10.93 -19.80
N ILE A 118 13.22 11.41 -20.26
CA ILE A 118 13.00 12.83 -20.58
C ILE A 118 13.17 13.69 -19.32
N TRP A 119 12.58 13.28 -18.20
CA TRP A 119 12.77 13.98 -16.91
C TRP A 119 14.23 14.03 -16.50
N ARG A 120 14.95 12.91 -16.62
CA ARG A 120 16.41 12.90 -16.34
C ARG A 120 17.19 13.84 -17.26
N MET A 121 16.84 13.91 -18.55
CA MET A 121 17.47 14.87 -19.47
C MET A 121 17.14 16.32 -19.13
N ALA A 122 16.00 16.58 -18.49
CA ALA A 122 15.63 17.90 -17.95
C ALA A 122 16.33 18.23 -16.62
N GLY A 123 17.11 17.32 -16.06
CA GLY A 123 17.82 17.51 -14.80
C GLY A 123 17.09 17.04 -13.55
N GLU A 124 15.92 16.41 -13.72
CA GLU A 124 15.13 15.91 -12.61
C GLU A 124 15.59 14.50 -12.16
N ARG A 125 15.49 14.22 -10.86
CA ARG A 125 15.62 12.86 -10.34
C ARG A 125 14.32 12.12 -10.61
N ALA A 126 14.37 11.12 -11.48
CA ALA A 126 13.19 10.39 -11.92
C ALA A 126 13.36 8.88 -11.75
N ALA A 127 12.32 8.24 -11.22
CA ALA A 127 12.22 6.79 -11.09
C ALA A 127 11.00 6.24 -11.85
N SER A 128 10.99 4.95 -12.12
CA SER A 128 9.85 4.24 -12.67
C SER A 128 9.54 2.97 -11.87
N ILE A 129 8.25 2.64 -11.75
CA ILE A 129 7.75 1.40 -11.15
C ILE A 129 6.89 0.69 -12.19
N GLY A 130 7.22 -0.55 -12.52
CA GLY A 130 6.47 -1.32 -13.51
C GLY A 130 7.05 -2.69 -13.79
N THR A 131 6.84 -3.19 -15.00
CA THR A 131 7.26 -4.54 -15.43
C THR A 131 8.77 -4.77 -15.30
N LEU A 132 9.58 -3.70 -15.43
CA LEU A 132 11.03 -3.77 -15.23
C LEU A 132 11.44 -3.73 -13.75
N GLY A 133 10.46 -3.61 -12.85
CA GLY A 133 10.70 -3.42 -11.42
C GLY A 133 10.71 -1.95 -11.03
N VAL A 134 11.54 -1.60 -10.07
CA VAL A 134 11.83 -0.22 -9.66
C VAL A 134 13.15 0.20 -10.28
N THR A 135 13.12 1.23 -11.11
CA THR A 135 14.32 1.80 -11.75
C THR A 135 14.50 3.23 -11.27
N THR A 136 15.63 3.49 -10.63
CA THR A 136 16.07 4.81 -10.16
C THR A 136 17.15 5.37 -11.09
N PRO A 137 17.68 6.58 -10.85
CA PRO A 137 18.86 7.06 -11.55
C PRO A 137 20.11 6.18 -11.35
N ASP A 138 20.19 5.54 -10.17
CA ASP A 138 21.42 4.89 -9.69
C ASP A 138 21.36 3.36 -9.82
N GLU A 139 20.15 2.77 -9.75
CA GLU A 139 19.98 1.32 -9.79
C GLU A 139 18.67 0.87 -10.45
N SER A 140 18.59 -0.40 -10.79
CA SER A 140 17.36 -1.05 -11.26
C SER A 140 17.18 -2.38 -10.52
N VAL A 141 16.07 -2.50 -9.78
CA VAL A 141 15.72 -3.69 -9.02
C VAL A 141 14.50 -4.36 -9.65
N SER A 142 14.70 -5.54 -10.22
CA SER A 142 13.57 -6.32 -10.77
C SER A 142 12.73 -6.90 -9.65
N THR A 143 11.44 -6.64 -9.67
CA THR A 143 10.48 -7.18 -8.70
C THR A 143 9.70 -8.38 -9.24
N GLY A 144 9.84 -8.67 -10.55
CA GLY A 144 9.10 -9.75 -11.22
C GLY A 144 7.59 -9.51 -11.34
N LEU A 145 7.10 -8.37 -10.92
CA LEU A 145 5.68 -8.01 -10.93
C LEU A 145 5.44 -6.77 -11.81
N THR A 146 4.45 -6.85 -12.68
CA THR A 146 4.02 -5.70 -13.51
C THR A 146 3.35 -4.63 -12.65
N THR A 147 2.58 -5.04 -11.66
CA THR A 147 1.89 -4.16 -10.71
C THR A 147 2.07 -4.74 -9.31
N PRO A 148 2.82 -4.09 -8.43
CA PRO A 148 2.93 -4.51 -7.04
C PRO A 148 1.59 -4.34 -6.31
N ASP A 149 1.42 -5.04 -5.18
CA ASP A 149 0.31 -4.77 -4.28
C ASP A 149 0.41 -3.34 -3.70
N ILE A 150 -0.72 -2.84 -3.17
CA ILE A 150 -0.81 -1.44 -2.70
C ILE A 150 0.20 -1.10 -1.60
N VAL A 151 0.52 -2.05 -0.72
CA VAL A 151 1.48 -1.85 0.38
C VAL A 151 2.89 -1.70 -0.19
N THR A 152 3.30 -2.63 -1.05
CA THR A 152 4.58 -2.60 -1.74
C THR A 152 4.72 -1.34 -2.60
N PHE A 153 3.64 -0.97 -3.33
CA PHE A 153 3.64 0.23 -4.17
C PHE A 153 3.87 1.51 -3.35
N LEU A 154 3.10 1.71 -2.27
CA LEU A 154 3.23 2.89 -1.42
C LEU A 154 4.55 2.94 -0.66
N SER A 155 5.06 1.78 -0.23
CA SER A 155 6.38 1.66 0.39
C SER A 155 7.49 2.10 -0.58
N ASN A 156 7.41 1.64 -1.84
CA ASN A 156 8.37 2.04 -2.88
C ASN A 156 8.29 3.55 -3.16
N LEU A 157 7.08 4.12 -3.30
CA LEU A 157 6.91 5.57 -3.48
C LEU A 157 7.53 6.36 -2.33
N SER A 158 7.28 5.93 -1.09
CA SER A 158 7.84 6.60 0.08
C SER A 158 9.36 6.46 0.16
N GLY A 159 9.90 5.32 -0.23
CA GLY A 159 11.35 5.11 -0.36
C GLY A 159 11.97 6.08 -1.37
N LEU A 160 11.42 6.12 -2.59
CA LEU A 160 11.86 7.01 -3.66
C LEU A 160 11.82 8.49 -3.28
N ALA A 161 10.75 8.92 -2.60
CA ALA A 161 10.63 10.31 -2.12
C ALA A 161 11.66 10.70 -1.04
N ARG A 162 12.20 9.72 -0.30
CA ARG A 162 13.25 9.97 0.70
C ARG A 162 14.65 10.01 0.09
N GLU A 163 14.82 9.38 -1.04
CA GLU A 163 16.07 9.40 -1.81
C GLU A 163 16.23 10.66 -2.66
N GLY A 164 15.18 11.45 -2.83
CA GLY A 164 15.11 12.71 -3.58
C GLY A 164 14.71 12.49 -5.02
#